data_12b712695bc5dd752e1bbdf033f8722f
#
_entry.id   12b712695bc5dd752e1bbdf033f8722f
#
_cell.length_a   1.000
_cell.length_b   1.000
_cell.length_c   1.000
_cell.angle_alpha   90.00
_cell.angle_beta   90.00
_cell.angle_gamma   90.00
#
_symmetry.space_group_name_H-M   'P 1'
#
loop_
_entity.id
_entity.type
_entity.pdbx_description
1 polymer ?
#
loop_
_entity_poly.entity_id
_entity_poly.type
_entity_poly.pdbx_seq_one_letter_code
_entity_poly.pdbx_strand_id
1 'polypeptide(L)'
;MKRIRSLWFIAVFALFATYSLSGAETTLEKIDRSAALVIGTRTGSPPFAYVNKSNEWVGFSIDLVEKAILPALHQKLNKQIKLEKKESAPQTRIPLLTSNAVDLIAETMTDTQSRRDQVDFSLTFFATGAQFLVKKGSPIKGLQSIAGKRVAAQQGSTNAKLIRERVPNAKLLEFPDQPAAFQALAQGQVQAYTNDGIQLAGLRAKAPKPDDYALVGEFYSYEPYGMAMRKNDSDFRQAVNVGLMNAIASGLYFEIYDKWFGPKGEVPYPMTAEIKRFLQMQVVPK
;
A
#
# COMPACT_ATOMS: atom_id res chain seq x y z
N MET A 1 52.46 43.25 62.65
CA MET A 1 52.15 41.92 62.03
C MET A 1 50.73 41.96 61.53
N LYS A 2 50.54 42.25 60.21
CA LYS A 2 49.20 42.27 59.54
C LYS A 2 49.11 41.10 58.60
N ARG A 3 48.19 40.17 58.83
CA ARG A 3 47.88 39.01 57.96
C ARG A 3 46.97 39.45 56.87
N ILE A 4 47.40 39.39 55.61
CA ILE A 4 46.60 39.58 54.38
C ILE A 4 45.93 38.22 54.05
N ARG A 5 44.60 38.21 54.06
CA ARG A 5 43.82 37.05 53.59
C ARG A 5 43.46 37.30 52.09
N SER A 6 44.11 36.51 51.27
CA SER A 6 43.70 36.46 49.82
C SER A 6 42.43 35.66 49.62
N LEU A 7 41.42 36.31 49.11
CA LEU A 7 40.18 35.68 48.65
C LEU A 7 40.38 35.24 47.20
N TRP A 8 40.36 33.96 46.96
CA TRP A 8 40.30 33.39 45.62
C TRP A 8 38.82 33.34 45.19
N PHE A 9 38.42 34.12 44.20
CA PHE A 9 37.13 33.96 43.49
C PHE A 9 37.29 32.89 42.45
N ILE A 10 36.63 31.71 42.67
CA ILE A 10 36.49 30.68 41.67
C ILE A 10 35.28 31.07 40.84
N ALA A 11 35.51 31.55 39.62
CA ALA A 11 34.45 31.75 38.61
C ALA A 11 34.15 30.39 37.99
N VAL A 12 33.03 29.78 38.40
CA VAL A 12 32.48 28.59 37.73
C VAL A 12 31.74 29.07 36.47
N PHE A 13 32.40 28.89 35.32
CA PHE A 13 31.77 29.06 34.00
C PHE A 13 30.90 27.85 33.74
N ALA A 14 29.58 27.96 33.99
CA ALA A 14 28.62 26.94 33.63
C ALA A 14 28.44 26.99 32.10
N LEU A 15 29.08 26.05 31.40
CA LEU A 15 28.86 25.80 29.98
C LEU A 15 27.50 25.13 29.84
N PHE A 16 26.45 25.91 29.56
CA PHE A 16 25.18 25.39 29.10
C PHE A 16 25.39 24.87 27.67
N ALA A 17 25.69 23.58 27.53
CA ALA A 17 25.59 22.88 26.28
C ALA A 17 24.09 22.82 25.93
N THR A 18 23.64 23.69 25.04
CA THR A 18 22.35 23.59 24.41
C THR A 18 22.38 22.34 23.53
N TYR A 19 21.98 21.21 24.08
CA TYR A 19 21.58 20.07 23.27
C TYR A 19 20.36 20.49 22.48
N SER A 20 20.57 20.94 21.23
CA SER A 20 19.51 20.94 20.24
C SER A 20 19.05 19.51 20.09
N LEU A 21 17.89 19.18 20.66
CA LEU A 21 17.15 17.97 20.28
C LEU A 21 16.79 18.15 18.81
N SER A 22 17.71 17.78 17.92
CA SER A 22 17.41 17.61 16.51
C SER A 22 16.44 16.45 16.46
N GLY A 23 15.14 16.74 16.43
CA GLY A 23 14.12 15.75 16.13
C GLY A 23 14.48 15.06 14.81
N ALA A 24 14.14 13.78 14.65
CA ALA A 24 14.33 13.10 13.39
C ALA A 24 13.62 13.88 12.27
N GLU A 25 14.30 14.07 11.14
CA GLU A 25 13.77 14.78 9.96
C GLU A 25 12.40 14.18 9.57
N THR A 26 11.36 14.99 9.48
CA THR A 26 10.03 14.58 9.03
C THR A 26 10.03 14.25 7.54
N THR A 27 9.00 13.53 7.07
CA THR A 27 8.89 13.22 5.63
C THR A 27 8.73 14.48 4.80
N LEU A 28 7.96 15.47 5.27
CA LEU A 28 7.79 16.74 4.54
C LEU A 28 9.10 17.52 4.42
N GLU A 29 9.90 17.61 5.49
CA GLU A 29 11.22 18.25 5.46
C GLU A 29 12.17 17.54 4.49
N LYS A 30 12.19 16.19 4.51
CA LYS A 30 12.96 15.40 3.56
C LYS A 30 12.53 15.68 2.11
N ILE A 31 11.23 15.69 1.82
CA ILE A 31 10.69 15.96 0.47
C ILE A 31 11.01 17.41 0.08
N ASP A 32 10.86 18.37 0.99
CA ASP A 32 11.21 19.75 0.71
C ASP A 32 12.70 19.91 0.37
N ARG A 33 13.57 19.31 1.15
CA ARG A 33 15.01 19.33 0.91
C ARG A 33 15.41 18.65 -0.39
N SER A 34 14.86 17.46 -0.70
CA SER A 34 15.25 16.65 -1.88
C SER A 34 14.50 17.02 -3.15
N ALA A 35 13.39 17.76 -3.05
CA ALA A 35 12.41 17.98 -4.12
C ALA A 35 11.92 16.68 -4.78
N ALA A 36 11.84 15.58 -4.01
CA ALA A 36 11.43 14.26 -4.49
C ALA A 36 10.52 13.54 -3.47
N LEU A 37 9.45 12.94 -3.97
CA LEU A 37 8.63 11.94 -3.27
C LEU A 37 9.04 10.55 -3.78
N VAL A 38 9.55 9.71 -2.91
CA VAL A 38 9.93 8.34 -3.26
C VAL A 38 8.82 7.38 -2.81
N ILE A 39 8.15 6.73 -3.75
CA ILE A 39 7.13 5.74 -3.42
C ILE A 39 7.63 4.31 -3.59
N GLY A 40 7.23 3.44 -2.65
CA GLY A 40 7.30 1.99 -2.83
C GLY A 40 6.03 1.50 -3.52
N THR A 41 6.19 0.76 -4.63
CA THR A 41 5.07 0.27 -5.43
C THR A 41 5.39 -1.05 -6.14
N ARG A 42 4.41 -1.69 -6.76
CA ARG A 42 4.51 -3.03 -7.32
C ARG A 42 4.83 -3.01 -8.81
N THR A 43 5.57 -4.03 -9.27
CA THR A 43 5.86 -4.24 -10.70
C THR A 43 4.91 -5.23 -11.36
N GLY A 44 4.14 -5.99 -10.58
CA GLY A 44 3.30 -7.09 -11.09
C GLY A 44 1.94 -7.23 -10.40
N SER A 45 1.26 -6.11 -10.08
CA SER A 45 -0.06 -6.09 -9.40
C SER A 45 -1.12 -5.31 -10.20
N PRO A 46 -1.49 -5.77 -11.42
CA PRO A 46 -2.55 -5.12 -12.18
C PRO A 46 -3.91 -5.26 -11.45
N PRO A 47 -4.81 -4.27 -11.56
CA PRO A 47 -4.67 -2.99 -12.24
C PRO A 47 -4.16 -1.85 -11.34
N PHE A 48 -3.63 -2.13 -10.13
CA PHE A 48 -3.23 -1.10 -9.14
C PHE A 48 -1.84 -0.52 -9.39
N ALA A 49 -0.83 -1.38 -9.57
CA ALA A 49 0.53 -0.97 -9.86
C ALA A 49 1.29 -2.11 -10.57
N TYR A 50 1.76 -1.85 -11.76
CA TYR A 50 2.53 -2.82 -12.55
C TYR A 50 3.35 -2.11 -13.62
N VAL A 51 4.34 -2.82 -14.17
CA VAL A 51 5.10 -2.35 -15.32
C VAL A 51 4.42 -2.84 -16.60
N ASN A 52 4.06 -1.91 -17.47
CA ASN A 52 3.41 -2.21 -18.75
C ASN A 52 4.42 -2.69 -19.81
N LYS A 53 3.94 -3.02 -21.02
CA LYS A 53 4.78 -3.47 -22.13
C LYS A 53 5.77 -2.40 -22.62
N SER A 54 5.51 -1.13 -22.35
CA SER A 54 6.40 0.00 -22.68
C SER A 54 7.43 0.27 -21.57
N ASN A 55 7.54 -0.63 -20.57
CA ASN A 55 8.42 -0.49 -19.41
C ASN A 55 8.08 0.72 -18.52
N GLU A 56 6.80 1.10 -18.47
CA GLU A 56 6.31 2.21 -17.64
C GLU A 56 5.53 1.68 -16.44
N TRP A 57 5.71 2.33 -15.31
CA TRP A 57 4.92 2.05 -14.11
C TRP A 57 3.55 2.69 -14.24
N VAL A 58 2.51 1.88 -14.28
CA VAL A 58 1.13 2.30 -14.46
C VAL A 58 0.22 1.63 -13.44
N GLY A 59 -0.98 2.16 -13.25
CA GLY A 59 -2.01 1.56 -12.39
C GLY A 59 -2.80 2.57 -11.61
N PHE A 60 -3.88 2.11 -11.02
CA PHE A 60 -4.81 2.94 -10.24
C PHE A 60 -4.12 3.68 -9.08
N SER A 61 -3.28 2.97 -8.32
CA SER A 61 -2.54 3.58 -7.20
C SER A 61 -1.51 4.61 -7.68
N ILE A 62 -0.88 4.36 -8.84
CA ILE A 62 0.06 5.30 -9.47
C ILE A 62 -0.67 6.57 -9.90
N ASP A 63 -1.80 6.43 -10.61
CA ASP A 63 -2.62 7.58 -11.03
C ASP A 63 -3.10 8.42 -9.83
N LEU A 64 -3.46 7.78 -8.70
CA LEU A 64 -3.85 8.51 -7.48
C LEU A 64 -2.68 9.32 -6.90
N VAL A 65 -1.47 8.77 -6.90
CA VAL A 65 -0.29 9.53 -6.44
C VAL A 65 0.00 10.68 -7.39
N GLU A 66 0.09 10.42 -8.69
CA GLU A 66 0.48 11.41 -9.69
C GLU A 66 -0.54 12.55 -9.84
N LYS A 67 -1.84 12.24 -9.77
CA LYS A 67 -2.90 13.20 -10.07
C LYS A 67 -3.56 13.82 -8.85
N ALA A 68 -3.43 13.21 -7.67
CA ALA A 68 -4.07 13.70 -6.45
C ALA A 68 -3.06 14.07 -5.36
N ILE A 69 -2.16 13.15 -4.98
CA ILE A 69 -1.26 13.37 -3.84
C ILE A 69 -0.12 14.31 -4.21
N LEU A 70 0.54 14.10 -5.34
CA LEU A 70 1.66 14.92 -5.77
C LEU A 70 1.29 16.40 -5.96
N PRO A 71 0.15 16.75 -6.62
CA PRO A 71 -0.32 18.15 -6.68
C PRO A 71 -0.60 18.76 -5.31
N ALA A 72 -1.16 18.00 -4.36
CA ALA A 72 -1.39 18.48 -2.99
C ALA A 72 -0.06 18.79 -2.25
N LEU A 73 0.97 17.97 -2.47
CA LEU A 73 2.31 18.21 -1.93
C LEU A 73 2.99 19.41 -2.63
N HIS A 74 2.83 19.57 -3.95
CA HIS A 74 3.32 20.77 -4.67
C HIS A 74 2.74 22.04 -4.06
N GLN A 75 1.44 22.05 -3.80
CA GLN A 75 0.76 23.18 -3.18
C GLN A 75 1.23 23.42 -1.74
N LYS A 76 1.34 22.35 -0.93
CA LYS A 76 1.72 22.45 0.48
C LYS A 76 3.14 22.98 0.67
N LEU A 77 4.09 22.56 -0.16
CA LEU A 77 5.50 22.91 -0.08
C LEU A 77 5.89 24.07 -1.01
N ASN A 78 4.93 24.58 -1.79
CA ASN A 78 5.16 25.63 -2.80
C ASN A 78 6.38 25.32 -3.70
N LYS A 79 6.50 24.06 -4.12
CA LYS A 79 7.67 23.54 -4.84
C LYS A 79 7.27 22.42 -5.82
N GLN A 80 7.94 22.35 -6.96
CA GLN A 80 7.83 21.18 -7.85
C GLN A 80 8.56 19.97 -7.22
N ILE A 81 7.87 18.86 -7.12
CA ILE A 81 8.35 17.62 -6.50
C ILE A 81 8.35 16.52 -7.56
N LYS A 82 9.50 15.89 -7.73
CA LYS A 82 9.67 14.74 -8.63
C LYS A 82 9.09 13.49 -7.96
N LEU A 83 8.38 12.66 -8.71
CA LEU A 83 7.96 11.35 -8.26
C LEU A 83 9.02 10.31 -8.63
N GLU A 84 9.55 9.61 -7.64
CA GLU A 84 10.44 8.47 -7.80
C GLU A 84 9.74 7.19 -7.35
N LYS A 85 9.92 6.12 -8.10
CA LYS A 85 9.27 4.83 -7.86
C LYS A 85 10.32 3.77 -7.54
N LYS A 86 10.12 3.01 -6.46
CA LYS A 86 10.94 1.85 -6.08
C LYS A 86 10.06 0.61 -5.97
N GLU A 87 10.61 -0.52 -6.38
CA GLU A 87 9.90 -1.79 -6.23
C GLU A 87 9.71 -2.14 -4.76
N SER A 88 8.51 -2.60 -4.43
CA SER A 88 8.16 -3.14 -3.11
C SER A 88 7.34 -4.43 -3.24
N ALA A 89 7.36 -5.23 -2.18
CA ALA A 89 6.60 -6.46 -2.06
C ALA A 89 5.98 -6.53 -0.65
N PRO A 90 4.97 -7.38 -0.38
CA PRO A 90 4.32 -7.43 0.92
C PRO A 90 5.28 -7.63 2.10
N GLN A 91 6.37 -8.37 1.91
CA GLN A 91 7.39 -8.62 2.94
C GLN A 91 8.41 -7.50 3.08
N THR A 92 8.60 -6.63 2.08
CA THR A 92 9.65 -5.58 2.09
C THR A 92 9.12 -4.17 2.34
N ARG A 93 7.83 -3.90 2.13
CA ARG A 93 7.26 -2.53 2.16
C ARG A 93 7.38 -1.84 3.52
N ILE A 94 7.16 -2.54 4.65
CA ILE A 94 7.33 -1.95 5.98
C ILE A 94 8.82 -1.67 6.26
N PRO A 95 9.77 -2.60 6.05
CA PRO A 95 11.19 -2.31 6.12
C PRO A 95 11.64 -1.12 5.25
N LEU A 96 11.13 -0.98 4.03
CA LEU A 96 11.45 0.17 3.16
C LEU A 96 11.00 1.52 3.75
N LEU A 97 9.83 1.56 4.40
CA LEU A 97 9.36 2.76 5.11
C LEU A 97 10.20 3.07 6.35
N THR A 98 10.42 2.08 7.20
CA THR A 98 11.12 2.28 8.49
C THR A 98 12.60 2.59 8.32
N SER A 99 13.21 2.19 7.20
CA SER A 99 14.59 2.54 6.84
C SER A 99 14.71 3.87 6.07
N ASN A 100 13.63 4.64 5.89
CA ASN A 100 13.61 5.86 5.07
C ASN A 100 13.95 5.66 3.58
N ALA A 101 13.96 4.41 3.09
CA ALA A 101 14.24 4.12 1.68
C ALA A 101 13.11 4.56 0.74
N VAL A 102 11.87 4.64 1.26
CA VAL A 102 10.70 5.22 0.59
C VAL A 102 9.92 6.09 1.58
N ASP A 103 9.11 6.99 1.06
CA ASP A 103 8.29 7.92 1.85
C ASP A 103 6.84 7.45 2.00
N LEU A 104 6.33 6.79 0.98
CA LEU A 104 4.95 6.31 0.90
C LEU A 104 4.92 4.93 0.24
N ILE A 105 4.14 4.01 0.76
CA ILE A 105 3.77 2.79 0.06
C ILE A 105 2.45 3.03 -0.67
N ALA A 106 2.53 3.10 -1.99
CA ALA A 106 1.40 3.35 -2.90
C ALA A 106 1.05 2.08 -3.68
N GLU A 107 0.50 1.11 -2.99
CA GLU A 107 0.09 -0.19 -3.53
C GLU A 107 -1.13 -0.76 -2.79
N THR A 108 -1.50 -2.01 -3.09
CA THR A 108 -2.56 -2.76 -2.43
C THR A 108 -2.14 -3.24 -1.04
N MET A 109 -2.06 -2.33 -0.08
CA MET A 109 -1.73 -2.66 1.30
C MET A 109 -2.95 -2.58 2.18
N THR A 110 -3.42 -3.73 2.64
CA THR A 110 -4.51 -3.82 3.61
C THR A 110 -4.11 -3.12 4.91
N ASP A 111 -4.92 -2.20 5.35
CA ASP A 111 -4.82 -1.54 6.64
C ASP A 111 -5.29 -2.51 7.74
N THR A 112 -4.37 -2.98 8.56
CA THR A 112 -4.64 -3.90 9.68
C THR A 112 -4.09 -3.34 10.98
N GLN A 113 -4.68 -3.72 12.12
CA GLN A 113 -4.19 -3.30 13.43
C GLN A 113 -2.70 -3.64 13.61
N SER A 114 -2.29 -4.86 13.28
CA SER A 114 -0.89 -5.29 13.44
C SER A 114 0.11 -4.51 12.55
N ARG A 115 -0.34 -3.99 11.39
CA ARG A 115 0.49 -3.10 10.57
C ARG A 115 0.50 -1.68 11.12
N ARG A 116 -0.62 -1.22 11.70
CA ARG A 116 -0.71 0.09 12.38
C ARG A 116 0.18 0.17 13.62
N ASP A 117 0.64 -0.94 14.18
CA ASP A 117 1.67 -0.92 15.23
C ASP A 117 3.02 -0.42 14.72
N GLN A 118 3.30 -0.56 13.43
CA GLN A 118 4.59 -0.28 12.80
C GLN A 118 4.58 0.94 11.87
N VAL A 119 3.44 1.22 11.23
CA VAL A 119 3.27 2.28 10.22
C VAL A 119 1.93 2.98 10.39
N ASP A 120 1.78 4.18 9.82
CA ASP A 120 0.50 4.87 9.69
C ASP A 120 -0.10 4.64 8.30
N PHE A 121 -1.42 4.80 8.19
CA PHE A 121 -2.16 4.67 6.94
C PHE A 121 -2.91 5.95 6.60
N SER A 122 -3.07 6.18 5.30
CA SER A 122 -3.98 7.18 4.76
C SER A 122 -5.45 6.78 4.99
N LEU A 123 -6.36 7.62 4.55
CA LEU A 123 -7.75 7.22 4.30
C LEU A 123 -7.79 6.00 3.41
N THR A 124 -8.82 5.16 3.60
CA THR A 124 -9.06 4.00 2.74
C THR A 124 -9.38 4.48 1.33
N PHE A 125 -8.56 4.09 0.36
CA PHE A 125 -8.77 4.47 -1.04
C PHE A 125 -9.38 3.36 -1.89
N PHE A 126 -9.47 2.14 -1.39
CA PHE A 126 -10.13 1.00 -2.04
C PHE A 126 -10.52 -0.04 -0.99
N ALA A 127 -11.53 -0.87 -1.28
CA ALA A 127 -11.91 -1.99 -0.44
C ALA A 127 -12.30 -3.20 -1.28
N THR A 128 -11.89 -4.37 -0.84
CA THR A 128 -12.14 -5.67 -1.47
C THR A 128 -12.18 -6.77 -0.42
N GLY A 129 -12.10 -8.02 -0.82
CA GLY A 129 -11.99 -9.18 0.04
C GLY A 129 -11.13 -10.27 -0.60
N ALA A 130 -10.60 -11.16 0.23
CA ALA A 130 -9.84 -12.31 -0.23
C ALA A 130 -10.73 -13.34 -0.92
N GLN A 131 -10.22 -13.95 -2.00
CA GLN A 131 -10.93 -14.92 -2.82
C GLN A 131 -9.93 -15.95 -3.40
N PHE A 132 -10.38 -16.85 -4.23
CA PHE A 132 -9.53 -17.84 -4.91
C PHE A 132 -9.62 -17.72 -6.42
N LEU A 133 -8.46 -17.85 -7.08
CA LEU A 133 -8.34 -18.12 -8.49
C LEU A 133 -7.98 -19.58 -8.69
N VAL A 134 -8.69 -20.26 -9.57
CA VAL A 134 -8.49 -21.67 -9.88
C VAL A 134 -8.53 -21.88 -11.40
N LYS A 135 -8.03 -23.02 -11.89
CA LYS A 135 -8.31 -23.43 -13.26
C LYS A 135 -9.79 -23.72 -13.43
N LYS A 136 -10.35 -23.42 -14.60
CA LYS A 136 -11.73 -23.72 -14.95
C LYS A 136 -12.03 -25.20 -14.76
N GLY A 137 -13.19 -25.52 -14.20
CA GLY A 137 -13.56 -26.90 -13.89
C GLY A 137 -12.97 -27.45 -12.56
N SER A 138 -12.21 -26.65 -11.81
CA SER A 138 -11.72 -27.04 -10.49
C SER A 138 -12.86 -27.41 -9.53
N PRO A 139 -12.70 -28.45 -8.69
CA PRO A 139 -13.67 -28.77 -7.64
C PRO A 139 -13.65 -27.77 -6.46
N ILE A 140 -12.64 -26.90 -6.40
CA ILE A 140 -12.53 -25.88 -5.35
C ILE A 140 -13.60 -24.81 -5.59
N LYS A 141 -14.40 -24.53 -4.54
CA LYS A 141 -15.52 -23.57 -4.56
C LYS A 141 -15.38 -22.44 -3.55
N GLY A 142 -14.34 -22.44 -2.73
CA GLY A 142 -14.11 -21.45 -1.70
C GLY A 142 -13.30 -22.01 -0.52
N LEU A 143 -13.28 -21.28 0.58
CA LEU A 143 -12.41 -21.55 1.73
C LEU A 143 -12.55 -22.97 2.29
N GLN A 144 -13.77 -23.51 2.36
CA GLN A 144 -14.02 -24.83 2.94
C GLN A 144 -13.46 -25.99 2.08
N SER A 145 -13.24 -25.77 0.80
CA SER A 145 -12.84 -26.80 -0.15
C SER A 145 -11.32 -26.89 -0.40
N ILE A 146 -10.52 -26.06 0.29
CA ILE A 146 -9.06 -26.04 0.14
C ILE A 146 -8.32 -26.94 1.14
N ALA A 147 -9.03 -27.57 2.09
CA ALA A 147 -8.43 -28.51 3.04
C ALA A 147 -7.66 -29.63 2.30
N GLY A 148 -6.39 -29.85 2.67
CA GLY A 148 -5.49 -30.81 2.03
C GLY A 148 -5.01 -30.43 0.62
N LYS A 149 -5.47 -29.32 0.04
CA LYS A 149 -5.07 -28.84 -1.29
C LYS A 149 -3.81 -27.97 -1.22
N ARG A 150 -3.03 -27.98 -2.31
CA ARG A 150 -1.91 -27.05 -2.48
C ARG A 150 -2.49 -25.69 -2.90
N VAL A 151 -2.22 -24.66 -2.10
CA VAL A 151 -2.73 -23.30 -2.30
C VAL A 151 -1.55 -22.34 -2.36
N ALA A 152 -1.48 -21.51 -3.40
CA ALA A 152 -0.52 -20.43 -3.47
C ALA A 152 -1.02 -19.20 -2.71
N ALA A 153 -0.11 -18.47 -2.08
CA ALA A 153 -0.32 -17.12 -1.57
C ALA A 153 0.97 -16.31 -1.70
N GLN A 154 0.88 -14.99 -1.58
CA GLN A 154 2.08 -14.17 -1.49
C GLN A 154 2.64 -14.18 -0.06
N GLN A 155 3.96 -14.29 0.03
CA GLN A 155 4.69 -14.15 1.30
C GLN A 155 4.42 -12.79 1.94
N GLY A 156 4.12 -12.77 3.25
CA GLY A 156 3.84 -11.54 4.01
C GLY A 156 2.45 -10.91 3.72
N SER A 157 1.58 -11.60 2.96
CA SER A 157 0.21 -11.15 2.72
C SER A 157 -0.74 -11.49 3.87
N THR A 158 -1.84 -10.73 4.00
CA THR A 158 -2.97 -11.07 4.86
C THR A 158 -3.59 -12.40 4.47
N ASN A 159 -3.65 -12.69 3.17
CA ASN A 159 -4.19 -13.93 2.63
C ASN A 159 -3.42 -15.16 3.11
N ALA A 160 -2.08 -15.13 3.07
CA ALA A 160 -1.26 -16.23 3.59
C ALA A 160 -1.50 -16.48 5.08
N LYS A 161 -1.58 -15.40 5.87
CA LYS A 161 -1.90 -15.47 7.32
C LYS A 161 -3.27 -16.11 7.55
N LEU A 162 -4.30 -15.64 6.85
CA LEU A 162 -5.67 -16.13 7.01
C LEU A 162 -5.81 -17.62 6.65
N ILE A 163 -5.11 -18.10 5.61
CA ILE A 163 -5.14 -19.54 5.27
C ILE A 163 -4.53 -20.36 6.39
N ARG A 164 -3.38 -19.95 6.94
CA ARG A 164 -2.75 -20.68 8.07
C ARG A 164 -3.67 -20.76 9.29
N GLU A 165 -4.40 -19.67 9.58
CA GLU A 165 -5.27 -19.59 10.75
C GLU A 165 -6.59 -20.34 10.57
N ARG A 166 -7.22 -20.23 9.38
CA ARG A 166 -8.57 -20.75 9.16
C ARG A 166 -8.62 -22.14 8.55
N VAL A 167 -7.59 -22.53 7.80
CA VAL A 167 -7.51 -23.85 7.16
C VAL A 167 -6.09 -24.42 7.32
N PRO A 168 -5.67 -24.73 8.57
CA PRO A 168 -4.29 -25.13 8.87
C PRO A 168 -3.85 -26.42 8.17
N ASN A 169 -4.79 -27.24 7.72
CA ASN A 169 -4.52 -28.46 6.94
C ASN A 169 -4.43 -28.20 5.41
N ALA A 170 -4.60 -26.97 4.93
CA ALA A 170 -4.24 -26.62 3.56
C ALA A 170 -2.71 -26.64 3.40
N LYS A 171 -2.24 -27.11 2.25
CA LYS A 171 -0.80 -27.12 1.91
C LYS A 171 -0.44 -25.77 1.29
N LEU A 172 -0.18 -24.76 2.14
CA LEU A 172 0.14 -23.41 1.70
C LEU A 172 1.55 -23.35 1.14
N LEU A 173 1.69 -22.86 -0.10
CA LEU A 173 2.94 -22.53 -0.77
C LEU A 173 3.02 -21.02 -0.95
N GLU A 174 4.06 -20.39 -0.43
CA GLU A 174 4.23 -18.95 -0.47
C GLU A 174 5.24 -18.54 -1.54
N PHE A 175 4.86 -17.53 -2.31
CA PHE A 175 5.63 -16.99 -3.43
C PHE A 175 6.01 -15.52 -3.16
N PRO A 176 7.15 -15.04 -3.70
CA PRO A 176 7.62 -13.68 -3.45
C PRO A 176 6.70 -12.62 -4.05
N ASP A 177 6.07 -12.92 -5.19
CA ASP A 177 5.23 -11.98 -5.93
C ASP A 177 4.01 -12.65 -6.57
N GLN A 178 3.12 -11.84 -7.13
CA GLN A 178 1.89 -12.32 -7.77
C GLN A 178 2.15 -13.09 -9.08
N PRO A 179 3.04 -12.65 -9.97
CA PRO A 179 3.38 -13.40 -11.16
C PRO A 179 3.85 -14.82 -10.87
N ALA A 180 4.74 -15.00 -9.88
CA ALA A 180 5.23 -16.33 -9.50
C ALA A 180 4.10 -17.22 -8.93
N ALA A 181 3.24 -16.68 -8.08
CA ALA A 181 2.09 -17.41 -7.53
C ALA A 181 1.09 -17.80 -8.64
N PHE A 182 0.81 -16.88 -9.57
CA PHE A 182 -0.05 -17.15 -10.72
C PHE A 182 0.57 -18.22 -11.65
N GLN A 183 1.87 -18.13 -11.92
CA GLN A 183 2.57 -19.11 -12.73
C GLN A 183 2.51 -20.53 -12.12
N ALA A 184 2.65 -20.64 -10.80
CA ALA A 184 2.48 -21.91 -10.10
C ALA A 184 1.07 -22.51 -10.30
N LEU A 185 0.02 -21.67 -10.30
CA LEU A 185 -1.33 -22.11 -10.64
C LEU A 185 -1.44 -22.52 -12.11
N ALA A 186 -0.89 -21.73 -13.04
CA ALA A 186 -0.91 -22.02 -14.46
C ALA A 186 -0.23 -23.35 -14.80
N GLN A 187 0.89 -23.66 -14.14
CA GLN A 187 1.63 -24.91 -14.30
C GLN A 187 1.02 -26.09 -13.54
N GLY A 188 -0.02 -25.88 -12.70
CA GLY A 188 -0.64 -26.95 -11.90
C GLY A 188 0.18 -27.38 -10.68
N GLN A 189 1.20 -26.63 -10.30
CA GLN A 189 1.96 -26.85 -9.07
C GLN A 189 1.06 -26.66 -7.84
N VAL A 190 0.10 -25.73 -7.92
CA VAL A 190 -0.97 -25.50 -6.94
C VAL A 190 -2.35 -25.66 -7.58
N GLN A 191 -3.35 -25.92 -6.76
CA GLN A 191 -4.74 -26.12 -7.19
C GLN A 191 -5.58 -24.87 -7.08
N ALA A 192 -5.15 -23.93 -6.24
CA ALA A 192 -5.74 -22.60 -6.10
C ALA A 192 -4.66 -21.56 -5.81
N TYR A 193 -4.93 -20.32 -6.18
CA TYR A 193 -4.17 -19.16 -5.72
C TYR A 193 -5.10 -18.24 -4.97
N THR A 194 -4.74 -17.90 -3.73
CA THR A 194 -5.50 -16.94 -2.92
C THR A 194 -4.84 -15.57 -2.90
N ASN A 195 -5.64 -14.57 -3.17
CA ASN A 195 -5.31 -13.15 -3.07
C ASN A 195 -6.62 -12.36 -2.99
N ASP A 196 -6.53 -11.05 -2.95
CA ASP A 196 -7.70 -10.18 -3.01
C ASP A 196 -8.39 -10.30 -4.37
N GLY A 197 -9.70 -10.42 -4.38
CA GLY A 197 -10.46 -10.78 -5.57
C GLY A 197 -10.23 -9.86 -6.77
N ILE A 198 -10.11 -8.55 -6.52
CA ILE A 198 -9.82 -7.58 -7.58
C ILE A 198 -8.41 -7.78 -8.19
N GLN A 199 -7.41 -8.15 -7.39
CA GLN A 199 -6.07 -8.45 -7.91
C GLN A 199 -6.06 -9.76 -8.70
N LEU A 200 -6.81 -10.78 -8.24
CA LEU A 200 -6.99 -12.02 -8.98
C LEU A 200 -7.70 -11.78 -10.33
N ALA A 201 -8.70 -10.89 -10.35
CA ALA A 201 -9.37 -10.48 -11.57
C ALA A 201 -8.41 -9.79 -12.55
N GLY A 202 -7.52 -8.92 -12.04
CA GLY A 202 -6.48 -8.26 -12.83
C GLY A 202 -5.50 -9.25 -13.44
N LEU A 203 -5.01 -10.20 -12.66
CA LEU A 203 -4.11 -11.25 -13.14
C LEU A 203 -4.79 -12.14 -14.20
N ARG A 204 -6.04 -12.52 -13.95
CA ARG A 204 -6.84 -13.27 -14.92
C ARG A 204 -6.99 -12.51 -16.24
N ALA A 205 -7.33 -11.22 -16.17
CA ALA A 205 -7.51 -10.37 -17.36
C ALA A 205 -6.22 -10.26 -18.20
N LYS A 206 -5.05 -10.30 -17.57
CA LYS A 206 -3.73 -10.27 -18.23
C LYS A 206 -3.21 -11.65 -18.65
N ALA A 207 -3.88 -12.72 -18.27
CA ALA A 207 -3.45 -14.07 -18.65
C ALA A 207 -3.56 -14.29 -20.16
N PRO A 208 -2.69 -15.10 -20.78
CA PRO A 208 -2.77 -15.43 -22.21
C PRO A 208 -4.12 -16.06 -22.61
N LYS A 209 -4.74 -16.79 -21.68
CA LYS A 209 -6.07 -17.43 -21.84
C LYS A 209 -6.89 -17.18 -20.57
N PRO A 210 -7.55 -16.01 -20.46
CA PRO A 210 -8.32 -15.64 -19.26
C PRO A 210 -9.44 -16.63 -18.92
N ASP A 211 -10.03 -17.25 -19.93
CA ASP A 211 -11.15 -18.19 -19.78
C ASP A 211 -10.74 -19.57 -19.23
N ASP A 212 -9.45 -19.87 -19.15
CA ASP A 212 -8.94 -21.08 -18.50
C ASP A 212 -8.99 -20.95 -16.97
N TYR A 213 -9.33 -19.79 -16.42
CA TYR A 213 -9.34 -19.51 -14.99
C TYR A 213 -10.70 -19.00 -14.53
N ALA A 214 -11.04 -19.27 -13.28
CA ALA A 214 -12.25 -18.80 -12.63
C ALA A 214 -11.93 -18.27 -11.22
N LEU A 215 -12.53 -17.12 -10.86
CA LEU A 215 -12.64 -16.69 -9.47
C LEU A 215 -13.74 -17.49 -8.81
N VAL A 216 -13.48 -18.02 -7.62
CA VAL A 216 -14.43 -18.89 -6.90
C VAL A 216 -14.51 -18.58 -5.43
N GLY A 217 -15.67 -18.84 -4.84
CA GLY A 217 -16.00 -18.55 -3.45
C GLY A 217 -16.39 -17.09 -3.24
N GLU A 218 -17.06 -16.85 -2.13
CA GLU A 218 -17.33 -15.51 -1.63
C GLU A 218 -16.06 -14.91 -1.01
N PHE A 219 -16.07 -13.61 -0.77
CA PHE A 219 -15.00 -12.97 0.00
C PHE A 219 -14.99 -13.54 1.41
N TYR A 220 -13.83 -14.04 1.83
CA TYR A 220 -13.64 -14.59 3.17
C TYR A 220 -12.88 -13.65 4.11
N SER A 221 -12.57 -12.44 3.65
CA SER A 221 -12.03 -11.34 4.47
C SER A 221 -12.53 -10.00 3.97
N TYR A 222 -12.24 -8.95 4.75
CA TYR A 222 -12.37 -7.56 4.36
C TYR A 222 -10.96 -6.97 4.27
N GLU A 223 -10.64 -6.39 3.12
CA GLU A 223 -9.30 -5.88 2.79
C GLU A 223 -9.42 -4.40 2.40
N PRO A 224 -9.45 -3.46 3.38
CA PRO A 224 -9.40 -2.03 3.11
C PRO A 224 -7.97 -1.62 2.75
N TYR A 225 -7.78 -0.98 1.60
CA TYR A 225 -6.47 -0.49 1.19
C TYR A 225 -6.23 0.94 1.63
N GLY A 226 -5.13 1.16 2.33
CA GLY A 226 -4.57 2.47 2.64
C GLY A 226 -3.15 2.58 2.11
N MET A 227 -2.71 3.79 1.78
CA MET A 227 -1.31 4.06 1.52
C MET A 227 -0.58 4.16 2.85
N ALA A 228 0.52 3.41 3.01
CA ALA A 228 1.25 3.40 4.27
C ALA A 228 2.44 4.37 4.26
N MET A 229 2.72 4.94 5.43
CA MET A 229 3.80 5.89 5.68
C MET A 229 4.43 5.64 7.04
N ARG A 230 5.54 6.29 7.34
CA ARG A 230 6.19 6.19 8.65
C ARG A 230 5.22 6.53 9.76
N LYS A 231 5.35 5.83 10.88
CA LYS A 231 4.54 6.07 12.06
C LYS A 231 4.83 7.44 12.69
N ASN A 232 3.79 8.06 13.23
CA ASN A 232 3.85 9.35 13.92
C ASN A 232 4.21 10.55 13.02
N ASP A 233 4.09 10.41 11.71
CA ASP A 233 4.29 11.50 10.74
C ASP A 233 2.91 12.09 10.33
N SER A 234 2.28 12.78 11.29
CA SER A 234 0.92 13.28 11.14
C SER A 234 0.78 14.32 10.03
N ASP A 235 1.80 15.16 9.82
CA ASP A 235 1.77 16.25 8.84
C ASP A 235 1.86 15.71 7.41
N PHE A 236 2.69 14.68 7.20
CA PHE A 236 2.76 14.01 5.91
C PHE A 236 1.49 13.20 5.65
N ARG A 237 0.97 12.48 6.66
CA ARG A 237 -0.31 11.78 6.56
C ARG A 237 -1.45 12.72 6.20
N GLN A 238 -1.51 13.90 6.84
CA GLN A 238 -2.52 14.90 6.52
C GLN A 238 -2.38 15.38 5.08
N ALA A 239 -1.17 15.62 4.58
CA ALA A 239 -0.95 16.05 3.20
C ALA A 239 -1.43 15.00 2.19
N VAL A 240 -1.13 13.71 2.43
CA VAL A 240 -1.61 12.59 1.61
C VAL A 240 -3.15 12.52 1.64
N ASN A 241 -3.76 12.64 2.82
CA ASN A 241 -5.21 12.60 2.98
C ASN A 241 -5.90 13.78 2.29
N VAL A 242 -5.33 14.99 2.36
CA VAL A 242 -5.85 16.17 1.63
C VAL A 242 -5.86 15.92 0.13
N GLY A 243 -4.79 15.29 -0.43
CA GLY A 243 -4.78 14.90 -1.84
C GLY A 243 -5.92 13.94 -2.19
N LEU A 244 -6.13 12.91 -1.40
CA LEU A 244 -7.22 11.94 -1.60
C LEU A 244 -8.60 12.60 -1.45
N MET A 245 -8.83 13.39 -0.41
CA MET A 245 -10.09 14.09 -0.17
C MET A 245 -10.42 15.07 -1.30
N ASN A 246 -9.45 15.85 -1.76
CA ASN A 246 -9.64 16.76 -2.89
C ASN A 246 -10.00 16.01 -4.18
N ALA A 247 -9.38 14.87 -4.45
CA ALA A 247 -9.71 14.05 -5.61
C ALA A 247 -11.13 13.47 -5.53
N ILE A 248 -11.57 13.04 -4.34
CA ILE A 248 -12.94 12.54 -4.14
C ILE A 248 -13.95 13.69 -4.30
N ALA A 249 -13.70 14.83 -3.67
CA ALA A 249 -14.59 15.99 -3.68
C ALA A 249 -14.74 16.61 -5.08
N SER A 250 -13.67 16.65 -5.87
CA SER A 250 -13.68 17.19 -7.24
C SER A 250 -14.25 16.22 -8.30
N GLY A 251 -14.40 14.93 -7.95
CA GLY A 251 -14.77 13.89 -8.91
C GLY A 251 -13.58 13.18 -9.57
N LEU A 252 -12.37 13.71 -9.49
CA LEU A 252 -11.15 13.16 -10.09
C LEU A 252 -10.90 11.68 -9.68
N TYR A 253 -11.16 11.35 -8.41
CA TYR A 253 -11.06 9.98 -7.94
C TYR A 253 -11.93 9.02 -8.78
N PHE A 254 -13.16 9.41 -9.06
CA PHE A 254 -14.12 8.58 -9.82
C PHE A 254 -13.75 8.47 -11.30
N GLU A 255 -13.16 9.53 -11.88
CA GLU A 255 -12.59 9.46 -13.25
C GLU A 255 -11.42 8.48 -13.32
N ILE A 256 -10.51 8.53 -12.35
CA ILE A 256 -9.40 7.58 -12.24
C ILE A 256 -9.93 6.15 -12.01
N TYR A 257 -10.96 6.00 -11.17
CA TYR A 257 -11.59 4.71 -10.94
C TYR A 257 -12.17 4.14 -12.24
N ASP A 258 -12.96 4.94 -12.98
CA ASP A 258 -13.60 4.52 -14.24
C ASP A 258 -12.57 4.16 -15.33
N LYS A 259 -11.43 4.83 -15.37
CA LYS A 259 -10.31 4.46 -16.25
C LYS A 259 -9.86 3.02 -16.05
N TRP A 260 -9.79 2.55 -14.80
CA TRP A 260 -9.22 1.24 -14.45
C TRP A 260 -10.29 0.16 -14.25
N PHE A 261 -11.42 0.52 -13.67
CA PHE A 261 -12.47 -0.38 -13.19
C PHE A 261 -13.85 -0.13 -13.84
N GLY A 262 -13.99 0.91 -14.63
CA GLY A 262 -15.23 1.19 -15.37
C GLY A 262 -15.53 0.12 -16.42
N PRO A 263 -16.66 0.21 -17.11
CA PRO A 263 -17.09 -0.79 -18.09
C PRO A 263 -16.09 -1.01 -19.24
N LYS A 264 -15.27 0.00 -19.56
CA LYS A 264 -14.20 -0.04 -20.56
C LYS A 264 -12.81 -0.09 -19.92
N GLY A 265 -12.75 -0.21 -18.62
CA GLY A 265 -11.49 -0.28 -17.86
C GLY A 265 -10.77 -1.61 -18.05
N GLU A 266 -9.55 -1.68 -17.58
CA GLU A 266 -8.71 -2.88 -17.70
C GLU A 266 -9.32 -4.09 -16.99
N VAL A 267 -9.94 -3.85 -15.83
CA VAL A 267 -10.65 -4.87 -15.04
C VAL A 267 -12.01 -4.32 -14.64
N PRO A 268 -13.07 -4.57 -15.41
CA PRO A 268 -14.39 -4.07 -15.07
C PRO A 268 -14.82 -4.51 -13.66
N TYR A 269 -14.96 -3.54 -12.78
CA TYR A 269 -15.36 -3.72 -11.38
C TYR A 269 -16.20 -2.51 -10.96
N PRO A 270 -17.49 -2.48 -11.34
CA PRO A 270 -18.35 -1.34 -11.10
C PRO A 270 -18.41 -0.99 -9.60
N MET A 271 -18.25 0.29 -9.29
CA MET A 271 -18.37 0.79 -7.92
C MET A 271 -19.84 0.74 -7.49
N THR A 272 -20.11 0.13 -6.33
CA THR A 272 -21.45 0.17 -5.74
C THR A 272 -21.75 1.54 -5.14
N ALA A 273 -23.04 1.86 -4.98
CA ALA A 273 -23.47 3.12 -4.36
C ALA A 273 -22.96 3.26 -2.92
N GLU A 274 -22.88 2.12 -2.19
CA GLU A 274 -22.38 2.05 -0.81
C GLU A 274 -20.91 2.42 -0.74
N ILE A 275 -20.07 1.83 -1.62
CA ILE A 275 -18.63 2.15 -1.69
C ILE A 275 -18.43 3.62 -2.05
N LYS A 276 -19.18 4.13 -3.03
CA LYS A 276 -19.13 5.54 -3.42
C LYS A 276 -19.46 6.45 -2.22
N ARG A 277 -20.53 6.14 -1.51
CA ARG A 277 -20.95 6.89 -0.31
C ARG A 277 -19.90 6.82 0.79
N PHE A 278 -19.35 5.64 1.05
CA PHE A 278 -18.28 5.47 2.03
C PHE A 278 -17.07 6.35 1.73
N LEU A 279 -16.63 6.40 0.46
CA LEU A 279 -15.53 7.26 0.04
C LEU A 279 -15.86 8.74 0.24
N GLN A 280 -17.07 9.16 -0.15
CA GLN A 280 -17.51 10.54 0.03
C GLN A 280 -17.60 10.97 1.50
N MET A 281 -17.96 10.06 2.41
CA MET A 281 -18.03 10.33 3.85
C MET A 281 -16.65 10.55 4.50
N GLN A 282 -15.56 10.17 3.84
CA GLN A 282 -14.20 10.44 4.32
C GLN A 282 -13.74 11.90 4.05
N VAL A 283 -14.48 12.64 3.22
CA VAL A 283 -14.16 14.04 2.91
C VAL A 283 -14.65 14.91 4.05
N VAL A 284 -13.72 15.53 4.76
CA VAL A 284 -14.05 16.52 5.80
C VAL A 284 -14.23 17.90 5.19
N PRO A 285 -15.16 18.73 5.70
CA PRO A 285 -15.32 20.12 5.27
C PRO A 285 -14.01 20.93 5.39
N LYS A 286 -13.86 21.93 4.52
CA LYS A 286 -12.75 22.89 4.58
C LYS A 286 -12.97 23.91 5.68
#